data_60fa10d761a24db86e2ead1ad1d35246
#
_entry.id   60fa10d761a24db86e2ead1ad1d35246
#
_cell.length_a   1.000
_cell.length_b   1.000
_cell.length_c   1.000
_cell.angle_alpha   90.00
_cell.angle_beta   90.00
_cell.angle_gamma   90.00
#
_symmetry.space_group_name_H-M   'P 1'
#
loop_
_entity.id
_entity.type
_entity.pdbx_description
1 polymer ?
#
loop_
_entity_poly.entity_id
_entity_poly.type
_entity_poly.pdbx_seq_one_letter_code
_entity_poly.pdbx_strand_id
1 'polypeptide(L)'
;MDRRRFLQIAGAGAFAAAGATVFAQAPAKKRSLKKAVNLGMVKADGASILDKFKIIKEAGFQGVELNRPDTIPMEELLKAKADTGLEIAGIICTTHWGKPLSHPDEKVREQGFKGLELALKDAGELGCTRVLLVPGVVNKDVRYDDCWKRSQELIKRAIPIAEAAKCKIAVENVWNQFLLSPMEAARFVDDLNSPWVGWHFDIGNVITYGWPEQWIRILGPRILNLHLKEYSRKKRDAEGLWKGFNAELGEGDVGWPDVMKALDEIGYQGYGIAEVPGGGPDRMKFLSDRIEQLYAS
;
A
#
# COMPACT_ATOMS: atom_id res chain seq x y z
N MET A 1 41.64 -22.53 49.04
CA MET A 1 41.06 -21.25 49.47
C MET A 1 39.59 -21.26 49.13
N ASP A 2 38.79 -21.18 50.16
CA ASP A 2 37.39 -21.63 50.21
C ASP A 2 36.43 -20.59 49.71
N ARG A 3 35.56 -20.94 48.76
CA ARG A 3 34.57 -20.06 48.11
C ARG A 3 33.29 -19.81 48.93
N ARG A 4 33.32 -20.05 50.26
CA ARG A 4 32.15 -20.01 51.15
C ARG A 4 32.10 -18.88 52.18
N ARG A 5 32.79 -17.77 51.98
CA ARG A 5 32.79 -16.63 52.95
C ARG A 5 32.48 -15.29 52.32
N PHE A 6 31.39 -15.19 51.54
CA PHE A 6 30.94 -13.87 51.10
C PHE A 6 29.40 -13.74 51.13
N LEU A 7 28.80 -14.12 52.21
CA LEU A 7 27.39 -13.90 52.48
C LEU A 7 27.17 -13.74 53.97
N GLN A 8 27.43 -12.54 54.51
CA GLN A 8 26.84 -12.05 55.76
C GLN A 8 27.30 -10.60 56.00
N ILE A 9 26.62 -9.65 55.36
CA ILE A 9 26.45 -8.27 55.90
C ILE A 9 24.98 -7.94 55.68
N ALA A 10 24.19 -8.07 56.71
CA ALA A 10 22.84 -7.55 56.79
C ALA A 10 22.93 -6.03 56.87
N GLY A 11 22.39 -5.35 55.90
CA GLY A 11 22.16 -3.92 55.92
C GLY A 11 20.67 -3.64 55.67
N ALA A 12 19.95 -3.25 56.73
CA ALA A 12 18.60 -2.76 56.61
C ALA A 12 18.59 -1.48 55.77
N GLY A 13 18.01 -1.56 54.58
CA GLY A 13 17.82 -0.45 53.68
C GLY A 13 16.34 -0.34 53.28
N ALA A 14 15.77 0.80 53.55
CA ALA A 14 14.38 1.17 53.38
C ALA A 14 13.80 0.77 52.01
N PHE A 15 12.67 0.07 52.01
CA PHE A 15 11.81 -0.10 50.83
C PHE A 15 11.24 1.26 50.43
N ALA A 16 11.88 1.93 49.49
CA ALA A 16 11.22 2.99 48.74
C ALA A 16 10.21 2.31 47.78
N ALA A 17 8.93 2.47 48.06
CA ALA A 17 7.86 2.09 47.14
C ALA A 17 8.02 2.91 45.85
N ALA A 18 8.62 2.35 44.86
CA ALA A 18 8.58 2.88 43.50
C ALA A 18 7.12 2.79 43.02
N GLY A 19 6.41 3.89 43.10
CA GLY A 19 5.09 4.02 42.51
C GLY A 19 5.18 3.69 41.04
N ALA A 20 4.57 2.59 40.65
CA ALA A 20 4.33 2.30 39.24
C ALA A 20 3.43 3.39 38.68
N THR A 21 4.02 4.34 37.99
CA THR A 21 3.27 5.25 37.13
C THR A 21 2.62 4.41 36.05
N VAL A 22 1.36 4.06 36.25
CA VAL A 22 0.49 3.54 35.21
C VAL A 22 0.39 4.67 34.19
N PHE A 23 1.13 4.59 33.09
CA PHE A 23 0.89 5.43 31.95
C PHE A 23 -0.51 5.07 31.47
N ALA A 24 -1.48 5.90 31.82
CA ALA A 24 -2.81 5.82 31.26
C ALA A 24 -2.64 5.94 29.74
N GLN A 25 -2.88 4.84 29.04
CA GLN A 25 -2.87 4.79 27.58
C GLN A 25 -3.93 5.78 27.13
N ALA A 26 -3.53 6.84 26.42
CA ALA A 26 -4.48 7.80 25.86
C ALA A 26 -5.53 7.01 25.07
N PRO A 27 -6.83 7.39 25.16
CA PRO A 27 -7.87 6.67 24.43
C PRO A 27 -7.47 6.58 22.96
N ALA A 28 -7.47 5.37 22.42
CA ALA A 28 -7.12 5.10 21.04
C ALA A 28 -7.94 6.04 20.15
N LYS A 29 -7.26 6.89 19.38
CA LYS A 29 -7.92 7.80 18.44
C LYS A 29 -8.68 6.94 17.46
N LYS A 30 -10.02 7.11 17.38
CA LYS A 30 -10.87 6.31 16.49
C LYS A 30 -10.25 6.35 15.09
N ARG A 31 -9.92 5.17 14.53
CA ARG A 31 -9.38 5.04 13.18
C ARG A 31 -10.31 5.73 12.20
N SER A 32 -9.76 6.50 11.27
CA SER A 32 -10.51 7.14 10.19
C SER A 32 -10.01 6.60 8.86
N LEU A 33 -10.07 5.26 8.70
CA LEU A 33 -9.70 4.62 7.45
C LEU A 33 -10.90 4.63 6.49
N LYS A 34 -10.64 5.01 5.25
CA LYS A 34 -11.62 4.96 4.17
C LYS A 34 -11.45 3.66 3.37
N LYS A 35 -12.56 3.12 2.89
CA LYS A 35 -12.57 1.92 2.02
C LYS A 35 -12.60 2.32 0.56
N ALA A 36 -11.76 1.69 -0.25
CA ALA A 36 -11.81 1.82 -1.70
C ALA A 36 -11.62 0.46 -2.39
N VAL A 37 -11.88 0.42 -3.66
CA VAL A 37 -11.74 -0.77 -4.51
C VAL A 37 -11.24 -0.37 -5.89
N ASN A 38 -10.43 -1.22 -6.52
CA ASN A 38 -10.00 -0.98 -7.90
C ASN A 38 -11.19 -1.18 -8.86
N LEU A 39 -11.40 -0.24 -9.79
CA LEU A 39 -12.52 -0.27 -10.75
C LEU A 39 -12.54 -1.57 -11.57
N GLY A 40 -11.37 -2.11 -11.90
CA GLY A 40 -11.25 -3.37 -12.65
C GLY A 40 -11.78 -4.60 -11.91
N MET A 41 -11.99 -4.53 -10.60
CA MET A 41 -12.58 -5.61 -9.81
C MET A 41 -14.10 -5.70 -9.95
N VAL A 42 -14.76 -4.62 -10.39
CA VAL A 42 -16.23 -4.62 -10.57
C VAL A 42 -16.58 -5.32 -11.87
N LYS A 43 -17.18 -6.51 -11.75
CA LYS A 43 -17.66 -7.33 -12.87
C LYS A 43 -19.15 -7.07 -13.06
N ALA A 44 -19.45 -6.30 -14.09
CA ALA A 44 -20.81 -5.96 -14.50
C ALA A 44 -20.80 -5.82 -16.03
N ASP A 45 -21.15 -6.90 -16.71
CA ASP A 45 -21.08 -6.97 -18.17
C ASP A 45 -22.01 -5.92 -18.81
N GLY A 46 -21.47 -5.16 -19.77
CA GLY A 46 -22.20 -4.09 -20.44
C GLY A 46 -22.47 -2.84 -19.61
N ALA A 47 -22.08 -2.80 -18.33
CA ALA A 47 -22.27 -1.64 -17.47
C ALA A 47 -21.36 -0.47 -17.90
N SER A 48 -21.91 0.74 -17.90
CA SER A 48 -21.15 1.97 -18.09
C SER A 48 -20.21 2.23 -16.90
N ILE A 49 -19.26 3.16 -17.06
CA ILE A 49 -18.40 3.61 -15.95
C ILE A 49 -19.24 4.16 -14.80
N LEU A 50 -20.28 4.92 -15.09
CA LEU A 50 -21.20 5.44 -14.08
C LEU A 50 -21.89 4.32 -13.30
N ASP A 51 -22.36 3.26 -13.98
CA ASP A 51 -23.02 2.15 -13.30
C ASP A 51 -22.05 1.37 -12.39
N LYS A 52 -20.80 1.19 -12.81
CA LYS A 52 -19.77 0.59 -11.94
C LYS A 52 -19.49 1.46 -10.72
N PHE A 53 -19.43 2.78 -10.87
CA PHE A 53 -19.28 3.71 -9.75
C PHE A 53 -20.46 3.65 -8.80
N LYS A 54 -21.70 3.53 -9.30
CA LYS A 54 -22.89 3.34 -8.46
C LYS A 54 -22.80 2.04 -7.66
N ILE A 55 -22.43 0.93 -8.29
CA ILE A 55 -22.23 -0.36 -7.60
C ILE A 55 -21.21 -0.20 -6.44
N ILE A 56 -20.08 0.47 -6.68
CA ILE A 56 -19.06 0.73 -5.65
C ILE A 56 -19.66 1.57 -4.51
N LYS A 57 -20.39 2.64 -4.85
CA LYS A 57 -21.02 3.52 -3.86
C LYS A 57 -22.05 2.81 -3.00
N GLU A 58 -22.95 2.05 -3.64
CA GLU A 58 -24.03 1.29 -2.99
C GLU A 58 -23.49 0.18 -2.09
N ALA A 59 -22.33 -0.40 -2.46
CA ALA A 59 -21.62 -1.36 -1.62
C ALA A 59 -21.02 -0.74 -0.35
N GLY A 60 -20.96 0.61 -0.23
CA GLY A 60 -20.47 1.31 0.96
C GLY A 60 -18.99 1.69 0.91
N PHE A 61 -18.36 1.71 -0.26
CA PHE A 61 -17.04 2.28 -0.45
C PHE A 61 -17.09 3.81 -0.52
N GLN A 62 -15.99 4.47 -0.12
CA GLN A 62 -15.83 5.92 -0.19
C GLN A 62 -14.97 6.34 -1.37
N GLY A 63 -14.20 5.43 -1.95
CA GLY A 63 -13.31 5.71 -3.06
C GLY A 63 -13.20 4.58 -4.07
N VAL A 64 -12.65 4.94 -5.21
CA VAL A 64 -12.31 4.02 -6.29
C VAL A 64 -10.86 4.25 -6.70
N GLU A 65 -10.14 3.17 -7.00
CA GLU A 65 -8.82 3.24 -7.62
C GLU A 65 -8.95 2.98 -9.12
N LEU A 66 -8.22 3.74 -9.90
CA LEU A 66 -8.25 3.69 -11.36
C LEU A 66 -6.91 3.20 -11.92
N ASN A 67 -6.95 2.71 -13.13
CA ASN A 67 -5.76 2.38 -13.93
C ASN A 67 -5.55 3.49 -14.97
N ARG A 68 -4.36 4.11 -15.02
CA ARG A 68 -4.03 5.14 -16.02
C ARG A 68 -2.56 5.05 -16.48
N PRO A 69 -2.25 5.39 -17.73
CA PRO A 69 -3.20 5.69 -18.81
C PRO A 69 -4.00 4.44 -19.24
N ASP A 70 -5.21 4.66 -19.70
CA ASP A 70 -6.09 3.65 -20.26
C ASP A 70 -6.95 4.22 -21.41
N THR A 71 -8.00 3.52 -21.81
CA THR A 71 -8.90 3.92 -22.89
C THR A 71 -10.19 4.58 -22.42
N ILE A 72 -10.41 4.70 -21.11
CA ILE A 72 -11.62 5.33 -20.56
C ILE A 72 -11.51 6.85 -20.73
N PRO A 73 -12.48 7.49 -21.39
CA PRO A 73 -12.48 8.96 -21.53
C PRO A 73 -12.47 9.66 -20.16
N MET A 74 -11.67 10.71 -20.03
CA MET A 74 -11.57 11.50 -18.81
C MET A 74 -12.94 12.08 -18.41
N GLU A 75 -13.71 12.54 -19.37
CA GLU A 75 -15.05 13.09 -19.16
C GLU A 75 -16.00 12.09 -18.48
N GLU A 76 -15.95 10.81 -18.86
CA GLU A 76 -16.78 9.77 -18.24
C GLU A 76 -16.39 9.54 -16.78
N LEU A 77 -15.09 9.56 -16.47
CA LEU A 77 -14.59 9.41 -15.09
C LEU A 77 -14.99 10.61 -14.23
N LEU A 78 -14.83 11.83 -14.75
CA LEU A 78 -15.22 13.06 -14.05
C LEU A 78 -16.73 13.11 -13.79
N LYS A 79 -17.53 12.71 -14.78
CA LYS A 79 -18.99 12.62 -14.63
C LYS A 79 -19.37 11.57 -13.59
N ALA A 80 -18.82 10.36 -13.66
CA ALA A 80 -19.13 9.30 -12.71
C ALA A 80 -18.73 9.69 -11.27
N LYS A 81 -17.57 10.34 -11.10
CA LYS A 81 -17.14 10.91 -9.83
C LYS A 81 -18.13 11.95 -9.29
N ALA A 82 -18.56 12.90 -10.12
CA ALA A 82 -19.49 13.95 -9.73
C ALA A 82 -20.87 13.40 -9.34
N ASP A 83 -21.39 12.46 -10.14
CA ASP A 83 -22.74 11.88 -9.94
C ASP A 83 -22.80 10.99 -8.68
N THR A 84 -21.71 10.32 -8.30
CA THR A 84 -21.68 9.38 -7.17
C THR A 84 -21.07 9.96 -5.90
N GLY A 85 -20.27 11.03 -6.02
CA GLY A 85 -19.49 11.58 -4.92
C GLY A 85 -18.38 10.64 -4.40
N LEU A 86 -17.98 9.63 -5.19
CA LEU A 86 -16.80 8.81 -4.86
C LEU A 86 -15.53 9.61 -5.06
N GLU A 87 -14.59 9.46 -4.13
CA GLU A 87 -13.23 10.01 -4.28
C GLU A 87 -12.38 9.07 -5.14
N ILE A 88 -11.41 9.63 -5.88
CA ILE A 88 -10.39 8.81 -6.53
C ILE A 88 -9.29 8.54 -5.51
N ALA A 89 -9.30 7.32 -4.95
CA ALA A 89 -8.43 6.91 -3.84
C ALA A 89 -6.97 6.71 -4.25
N GLY A 90 -6.75 6.35 -5.50
CA GLY A 90 -5.44 6.09 -6.09
C GLY A 90 -5.54 5.89 -7.59
N ILE A 91 -4.41 6.02 -8.26
CA ILE A 91 -4.24 5.68 -9.68
C ILE A 91 -3.06 4.73 -9.80
N ILE A 92 -3.26 3.59 -10.47
CA ILE A 92 -2.18 2.67 -10.83
C ILE A 92 -1.59 3.12 -12.17
N CYS A 93 -0.28 3.33 -12.24
CA CYS A 93 0.45 3.58 -13.47
C CYS A 93 0.53 2.31 -14.31
N THR A 94 -0.29 2.16 -15.34
CA THR A 94 -0.43 0.91 -16.11
C THR A 94 0.79 0.50 -16.93
N THR A 95 1.70 1.44 -17.19
CA THR A 95 2.88 1.18 -18.02
C THR A 95 4.04 0.52 -17.26
N HIS A 96 4.02 0.52 -15.93
CA HIS A 96 5.16 0.16 -15.09
C HIS A 96 5.66 -1.29 -15.27
N TRP A 97 4.78 -2.24 -15.60
CA TRP A 97 5.19 -3.62 -15.90
C TRP A 97 5.70 -3.82 -17.31
N GLY A 98 5.01 -3.27 -18.31
CA GLY A 98 5.38 -3.41 -19.72
C GLY A 98 6.53 -2.52 -20.16
N LYS A 99 6.76 -1.41 -19.45
CA LYS A 99 7.77 -0.38 -19.72
C LYS A 99 8.44 0.05 -18.41
N PRO A 100 9.14 -0.86 -17.70
CA PRO A 100 9.70 -0.54 -16.40
C PRO A 100 10.79 0.52 -16.49
N LEU A 101 10.83 1.40 -15.49
CA LEU A 101 11.84 2.46 -15.40
C LEU A 101 13.26 1.92 -15.26
N SER A 102 13.43 0.65 -14.92
CA SER A 102 14.72 -0.05 -14.81
C SER A 102 15.20 -0.70 -16.11
N HIS A 103 14.41 -0.66 -17.19
CA HIS A 103 14.72 -1.38 -18.43
C HIS A 103 16.11 -1.00 -19.00
N PRO A 104 16.90 -1.97 -19.56
CA PRO A 104 18.22 -1.67 -20.13
C PRO A 104 18.15 -0.70 -21.32
N ASP A 105 17.14 -0.86 -22.19
CA ASP A 105 16.90 0.06 -23.31
C ASP A 105 16.29 1.37 -22.83
N GLU A 106 16.98 2.47 -23.10
CA GLU A 106 16.54 3.83 -22.76
C GLU A 106 15.20 4.21 -23.39
N LYS A 107 14.94 3.77 -24.63
CA LYS A 107 13.66 4.05 -25.30
C LYS A 107 12.47 3.46 -24.56
N VAL A 108 12.66 2.27 -23.98
CA VAL A 108 11.63 1.61 -23.15
C VAL A 108 11.45 2.37 -21.85
N ARG A 109 12.54 2.80 -21.20
CA ARG A 109 12.47 3.63 -19.98
C ARG A 109 11.73 4.94 -20.22
N GLU A 110 12.03 5.62 -21.34
CA GLU A 110 11.33 6.87 -21.71
C GLU A 110 9.83 6.64 -21.98
N GLN A 111 9.43 5.51 -22.54
CA GLN A 111 8.01 5.16 -22.67
C GLN A 111 7.36 4.95 -21.30
N GLY A 112 8.05 4.29 -20.37
CA GLY A 112 7.59 4.14 -19.00
C GLY A 112 7.47 5.47 -18.26
N PHE A 113 8.45 6.34 -18.42
CA PHE A 113 8.42 7.70 -17.88
C PHE A 113 7.23 8.51 -18.40
N LYS A 114 6.97 8.47 -19.72
CA LYS A 114 5.79 9.13 -20.32
C LYS A 114 4.48 8.58 -19.76
N GLY A 115 4.42 7.26 -19.50
CA GLY A 115 3.24 6.68 -18.85
C GLY A 115 3.02 7.21 -17.44
N LEU A 116 4.10 7.34 -16.65
CA LEU A 116 4.04 7.95 -15.32
C LEU A 116 3.64 9.44 -15.39
N GLU A 117 4.21 10.18 -16.34
CA GLU A 117 3.85 11.59 -16.59
C GLU A 117 2.35 11.74 -16.87
N LEU A 118 1.79 10.90 -17.76
CA LEU A 118 0.37 10.90 -18.08
C LEU A 118 -0.49 10.55 -16.86
N ALA A 119 -0.11 9.50 -16.12
CA ALA A 119 -0.83 9.11 -14.91
C ALA A 119 -0.87 10.21 -13.84
N LEU A 120 0.24 10.97 -13.68
CA LEU A 120 0.30 12.12 -12.77
C LEU A 120 -0.58 13.29 -13.24
N LYS A 121 -0.61 13.58 -14.54
CA LYS A 121 -1.49 14.61 -15.11
C LYS A 121 -2.96 14.24 -14.95
N ASP A 122 -3.31 12.99 -15.28
CA ASP A 122 -4.67 12.46 -15.09
C ASP A 122 -5.09 12.51 -13.62
N ALA A 123 -4.16 12.21 -12.70
CA ALA A 123 -4.40 12.31 -11.27
C ALA A 123 -4.75 13.74 -10.85
N GLY A 124 -4.01 14.72 -11.33
CA GLY A 124 -4.29 16.14 -11.07
C GLY A 124 -5.67 16.55 -11.56
N GLU A 125 -6.07 16.14 -12.76
CA GLU A 125 -7.37 16.45 -13.36
C GLU A 125 -8.52 15.77 -12.57
N LEU A 126 -8.32 14.52 -12.14
CA LEU A 126 -9.30 13.77 -11.35
C LEU A 126 -9.34 14.18 -9.88
N GLY A 127 -8.42 15.05 -9.42
CA GLY A 127 -8.28 15.40 -8.01
C GLY A 127 -7.78 14.25 -7.13
N CYS A 128 -7.07 13.29 -7.73
CA CYS A 128 -6.39 12.21 -7.02
C CYS A 128 -5.03 12.67 -6.51
N THR A 129 -4.67 12.29 -5.29
CA THR A 129 -3.44 12.74 -4.65
C THR A 129 -2.32 11.70 -4.66
N ARG A 130 -2.51 10.54 -5.29
CA ARG A 130 -1.56 9.42 -5.26
C ARG A 130 -1.57 8.63 -6.57
N VAL A 131 -0.38 8.42 -7.14
CA VAL A 131 -0.16 7.50 -8.27
C VAL A 131 0.75 6.38 -7.81
N LEU A 132 0.24 5.15 -7.85
CA LEU A 132 1.00 3.93 -7.57
C LEU A 132 1.96 3.65 -8.71
N LEU A 133 3.21 3.38 -8.35
CA LEU A 133 4.30 3.05 -9.26
C LEU A 133 5.07 1.82 -8.78
N VAL A 134 5.14 0.77 -9.60
CA VAL A 134 6.19 -0.24 -9.46
C VAL A 134 7.49 0.38 -9.99
N PRO A 135 8.51 0.59 -9.14
CA PRO A 135 9.65 1.46 -9.49
C PRO A 135 10.58 0.84 -10.53
N GLY A 136 10.59 -0.48 -10.63
CA GLY A 136 11.44 -1.21 -11.55
C GLY A 136 11.33 -2.72 -11.35
N VAL A 137 12.01 -3.48 -12.19
CA VAL A 137 12.06 -4.94 -12.12
C VAL A 137 13.51 -5.39 -12.21
N VAL A 138 13.94 -6.23 -11.28
CA VAL A 138 15.25 -6.91 -11.31
C VAL A 138 15.08 -8.28 -11.94
N ASN A 139 15.99 -8.64 -12.83
CA ASN A 139 16.05 -9.96 -13.46
C ASN A 139 17.49 -10.25 -13.95
N LYS A 140 17.70 -11.35 -14.68
CA LYS A 140 19.05 -11.71 -15.17
C LYS A 140 19.71 -10.65 -16.07
N ASP A 141 18.92 -9.79 -16.71
CA ASP A 141 19.40 -8.75 -17.65
C ASP A 141 19.39 -7.34 -17.03
N VAL A 142 18.82 -7.19 -15.82
CA VAL A 142 18.75 -5.93 -15.06
C VAL A 142 19.30 -6.15 -13.66
N ARG A 143 20.52 -5.67 -13.42
CA ARG A 143 21.18 -5.76 -12.12
C ARG A 143 20.46 -4.92 -11.08
N TYR A 144 20.58 -5.31 -9.82
CA TYR A 144 19.92 -4.63 -8.69
C TYR A 144 20.34 -3.15 -8.55
N ASP A 145 21.64 -2.90 -8.63
CA ASP A 145 22.22 -1.55 -8.57
C ASP A 145 21.83 -0.67 -9.77
N ASP A 146 21.75 -1.24 -10.97
CA ASP A 146 21.24 -0.56 -12.16
C ASP A 146 19.75 -0.24 -12.05
N CYS A 147 18.95 -1.18 -11.51
CA CYS A 147 17.54 -0.97 -11.24
C CYS A 147 17.34 0.21 -10.28
N TRP A 148 18.09 0.23 -9.17
CA TRP A 148 18.07 1.32 -8.19
C TRP A 148 18.38 2.67 -8.85
N LYS A 149 19.52 2.76 -9.53
CA LYS A 149 19.99 4.00 -10.16
C LYS A 149 18.99 4.54 -11.18
N ARG A 150 18.57 3.68 -12.15
CA ARG A 150 17.66 4.07 -13.24
C ARG A 150 16.29 4.49 -12.71
N SER A 151 15.74 3.74 -11.76
CA SER A 151 14.45 4.07 -11.16
C SER A 151 14.50 5.39 -10.39
N GLN A 152 15.54 5.60 -9.57
CA GLN A 152 15.76 6.85 -8.83
C GLN A 152 15.87 8.06 -9.78
N GLU A 153 16.63 7.93 -10.86
CA GLU A 153 16.85 8.99 -11.85
C GLU A 153 15.52 9.43 -12.49
N LEU A 154 14.71 8.46 -12.95
CA LEU A 154 13.46 8.78 -13.62
C LEU A 154 12.36 9.25 -12.64
N ILE A 155 12.33 8.71 -11.42
CA ILE A 155 11.43 9.24 -10.39
C ILE A 155 11.80 10.68 -10.03
N LYS A 156 13.09 11.00 -9.89
CA LYS A 156 13.53 12.40 -9.67
C LYS A 156 13.07 13.35 -10.78
N ARG A 157 13.11 12.91 -12.04
CA ARG A 157 12.59 13.68 -13.18
C ARG A 157 11.07 13.87 -13.10
N ALA A 158 10.33 12.92 -12.49
CA ALA A 158 8.87 13.01 -12.36
C ALA A 158 8.43 13.90 -11.17
N ILE A 159 9.29 14.17 -10.18
CA ILE A 159 8.94 14.96 -8.99
C ILE A 159 8.32 16.33 -9.32
N PRO A 160 8.88 17.16 -10.23
CA PRO A 160 8.25 18.45 -10.58
C PRO A 160 6.86 18.29 -11.21
N ILE A 161 6.62 17.19 -11.92
CA ILE A 161 5.30 16.88 -12.51
C ILE A 161 4.32 16.51 -11.41
N ALA A 162 4.76 15.68 -10.45
CA ALA A 162 3.98 15.29 -9.28
C ALA A 162 3.58 16.51 -8.45
N GLU A 163 4.51 17.43 -8.22
CA GLU A 163 4.28 18.69 -7.52
C GLU A 163 3.25 19.57 -8.24
N ALA A 164 3.41 19.78 -9.55
CA ALA A 164 2.47 20.56 -10.36
C ALA A 164 1.06 19.96 -10.37
N ALA A 165 0.96 18.62 -10.41
CA ALA A 165 -0.30 17.87 -10.32
C ALA A 165 -0.87 17.78 -8.89
N LYS A 166 -0.14 18.23 -7.87
CA LYS A 166 -0.46 18.03 -6.43
C LYS A 166 -0.72 16.57 -6.09
N CYS A 167 0.01 15.66 -6.74
CA CYS A 167 -0.16 14.22 -6.65
C CYS A 167 1.18 13.55 -6.32
N LYS A 168 1.21 12.72 -5.28
CA LYS A 168 2.42 12.01 -4.85
C LYS A 168 2.63 10.74 -5.66
N ILE A 169 3.89 10.41 -5.94
CA ILE A 169 4.30 9.11 -6.47
C ILE A 169 4.40 8.14 -5.29
N ALA A 170 3.58 7.10 -5.29
CA ALA A 170 3.53 6.07 -4.26
C ALA A 170 4.17 4.78 -4.78
N VAL A 171 5.40 4.51 -4.37
CA VAL A 171 6.16 3.32 -4.76
C VAL A 171 5.59 2.09 -4.06
N GLU A 172 5.39 0.99 -4.77
CA GLU A 172 4.76 -0.22 -4.24
C GLU A 172 5.74 -1.38 -4.04
N ASN A 173 5.53 -2.15 -2.96
CA ASN A 173 6.15 -3.44 -2.74
C ASN A 173 5.40 -4.56 -3.49
N VAL A 174 6.04 -5.09 -4.51
CA VAL A 174 5.51 -6.18 -5.35
C VAL A 174 6.56 -7.27 -5.53
N TRP A 175 6.20 -8.36 -6.22
CA TRP A 175 7.14 -9.46 -6.51
C TRP A 175 7.96 -9.20 -7.78
N ASN A 176 8.73 -8.12 -7.77
CA ASN A 176 9.57 -7.63 -8.86
C ASN A 176 11.08 -7.86 -8.63
N GLN A 177 11.45 -8.63 -7.59
CA GLN A 177 12.83 -8.90 -7.18
C GLN A 177 13.61 -7.63 -6.78
N PHE A 178 12.91 -6.57 -6.39
CA PHE A 178 13.49 -5.28 -6.04
C PHE A 178 12.84 -4.73 -4.76
N LEU A 179 13.60 -4.03 -3.93
CA LEU A 179 13.18 -3.48 -2.63
C LEU A 179 12.63 -4.57 -1.71
N LEU A 180 13.48 -5.55 -1.41
CA LEU A 180 13.12 -6.81 -0.76
C LEU A 180 12.94 -6.70 0.76
N SER A 181 13.27 -5.56 1.36
CA SER A 181 13.12 -5.32 2.79
C SER A 181 12.53 -3.95 3.09
N PRO A 182 11.89 -3.76 4.27
CA PRO A 182 11.36 -2.45 4.66
C PRO A 182 12.46 -1.40 4.84
N MET A 183 13.70 -1.82 5.16
CA MET A 183 14.84 -0.92 5.28
C MET A 183 15.26 -0.35 3.94
N GLU A 184 15.31 -1.20 2.89
CA GLU A 184 15.59 -0.75 1.52
C GLU A 184 14.46 0.13 0.99
N ALA A 185 13.21 -0.24 1.25
CA ALA A 185 12.03 0.51 0.87
C ALA A 185 12.04 1.93 1.49
N ALA A 186 12.30 2.03 2.78
CA ALA A 186 12.43 3.32 3.47
C ALA A 186 13.57 4.15 2.88
N ARG A 187 14.77 3.55 2.73
CA ARG A 187 15.93 4.23 2.16
C ARG A 187 15.67 4.70 0.73
N PHE A 188 15.02 3.86 -0.10
CA PHE A 188 14.73 4.22 -1.49
C PHE A 188 13.89 5.50 -1.60
N VAL A 189 12.89 5.65 -0.73
CA VAL A 189 12.06 6.87 -0.66
C VAL A 189 12.86 8.05 -0.11
N ASP A 190 13.62 7.84 0.97
CA ASP A 190 14.40 8.90 1.62
C ASP A 190 15.49 9.47 0.69
N ASP A 191 16.17 8.61 -0.10
CA ASP A 191 17.21 9.03 -1.05
C ASP A 191 16.66 9.94 -2.18
N LEU A 192 15.33 9.93 -2.42
CA LEU A 192 14.67 10.86 -3.35
C LEU A 192 14.51 12.26 -2.78
N ASN A 193 14.59 12.40 -1.45
CA ASN A 193 14.54 13.66 -0.70
C ASN A 193 13.42 14.60 -1.16
N SER A 194 12.20 14.10 -1.28
CA SER A 194 11.05 14.86 -1.78
C SER A 194 9.77 14.53 -1.03
N PRO A 195 8.94 15.52 -0.67
CA PRO A 195 7.63 15.29 -0.07
C PRO A 195 6.61 14.71 -1.08
N TRP A 196 6.97 14.67 -2.36
CA TRP A 196 6.11 14.17 -3.45
C TRP A 196 6.32 12.69 -3.75
N VAL A 197 7.14 11.98 -2.96
CA VAL A 197 7.33 10.54 -3.08
C VAL A 197 7.07 9.87 -1.73
N GLY A 198 6.43 8.71 -1.76
CA GLY A 198 6.18 7.89 -0.58
C GLY A 198 5.90 6.45 -0.98
N TRP A 199 5.19 5.73 -0.12
CA TRP A 199 5.01 4.30 -0.26
C TRP A 199 3.53 3.92 -0.38
N HIS A 200 3.20 3.10 -1.34
CA HIS A 200 1.94 2.35 -1.43
C HIS A 200 2.21 0.96 -0.87
N PHE A 201 1.69 0.66 0.30
CA PHE A 201 2.00 -0.59 0.98
C PHE A 201 0.96 -1.67 0.68
N ASP A 202 1.37 -2.69 -0.09
CA ASP A 202 0.60 -3.91 -0.25
C ASP A 202 0.87 -4.86 0.91
N ILE A 203 -0.15 -5.09 1.72
CA ILE A 203 -0.08 -5.89 2.95
C ILE A 203 0.14 -7.37 2.63
N GLY A 204 -0.55 -7.91 1.62
CA GLY A 204 -0.48 -9.31 1.26
C GLY A 204 0.82 -9.73 0.59
N ASN A 205 1.43 -8.84 -0.18
CA ASN A 205 2.64 -9.14 -0.94
C ASN A 205 3.85 -9.51 -0.07
N VAL A 206 3.89 -9.10 1.20
CA VAL A 206 5.02 -9.40 2.10
C VAL A 206 4.85 -10.71 2.89
N ILE A 207 3.64 -11.29 2.95
CA ILE A 207 3.35 -12.44 3.82
C ILE A 207 4.21 -13.66 3.52
N THR A 208 4.62 -13.85 2.28
CA THR A 208 5.45 -15.01 1.91
C THR A 208 6.86 -14.97 2.50
N TYR A 209 7.38 -13.79 2.86
CA TYR A 209 8.76 -13.60 3.32
C TYR A 209 8.91 -12.63 4.50
N GLY A 210 7.81 -12.08 5.03
CA GLY A 210 7.87 -11.09 6.11
C GLY A 210 6.59 -11.00 6.93
N TRP A 211 6.50 -9.95 7.71
CA TRP A 211 5.39 -9.60 8.58
C TRP A 211 4.97 -8.15 8.30
N PRO A 212 3.74 -7.90 7.84
CA PRO A 212 3.32 -6.57 7.40
C PRO A 212 3.36 -5.53 8.53
N GLU A 213 3.07 -5.89 9.77
CA GLU A 213 3.13 -4.99 10.92
C GLU A 213 4.55 -4.45 11.19
N GLN A 214 5.60 -5.22 10.85
CA GLN A 214 6.98 -4.75 10.95
C GLN A 214 7.31 -3.76 9.83
N TRP A 215 6.85 -4.03 8.61
CA TRP A 215 7.01 -3.12 7.48
C TRP A 215 6.31 -1.78 7.75
N ILE A 216 5.08 -1.82 8.27
CA ILE A 216 4.30 -0.62 8.61
C ILE A 216 5.06 0.27 9.59
N ARG A 217 5.61 -0.30 10.67
CA ARG A 217 6.36 0.46 11.68
C ARG A 217 7.63 1.09 11.12
N ILE A 218 8.36 0.37 10.26
CA ILE A 218 9.61 0.86 9.65
C ILE A 218 9.33 1.93 8.60
N LEU A 219 8.33 1.72 7.75
CA LEU A 219 7.94 2.70 6.73
C LEU A 219 7.32 3.95 7.35
N GLY A 220 6.54 3.80 8.41
CA GLY A 220 5.96 4.91 9.17
C GLY A 220 5.22 5.91 8.28
N PRO A 221 5.53 7.22 8.41
CA PRO A 221 4.82 8.29 7.69
C PRO A 221 5.04 8.29 6.17
N ARG A 222 5.91 7.42 5.64
CA ARG A 222 6.11 7.25 4.19
C ARG A 222 4.92 6.58 3.53
N ILE A 223 4.09 5.85 4.31
CA ILE A 223 2.92 5.15 3.77
C ILE A 223 1.85 6.17 3.37
N LEU A 224 1.49 6.17 2.09
CA LEU A 224 0.50 7.05 1.48
C LEU A 224 -0.84 6.36 1.25
N ASN A 225 -0.82 5.07 0.88
CA ASN A 225 -1.98 4.22 0.62
C ASN A 225 -1.67 2.78 1.01
N LEU A 226 -2.72 1.97 1.15
CA LEU A 226 -2.64 0.54 1.40
C LEU A 226 -3.39 -0.23 0.32
N HIS A 227 -2.79 -1.33 -0.18
CA HIS A 227 -3.55 -2.43 -0.77
C HIS A 227 -3.92 -3.44 0.31
N LEU A 228 -5.21 -3.73 0.41
CA LEU A 228 -5.76 -4.77 1.27
C LEU A 228 -5.84 -6.06 0.46
N LYS A 229 -4.88 -6.90 0.66
CA LYS A 229 -4.71 -8.20 -0.01
C LYS A 229 -4.50 -9.27 1.05
N GLU A 230 -4.98 -10.46 0.79
CA GLU A 230 -4.77 -11.61 1.67
C GLU A 230 -3.78 -12.59 1.07
N TYR A 231 -3.12 -13.35 1.92
CA TYR A 231 -2.23 -14.43 1.49
C TYR A 231 -2.22 -15.57 2.51
N SER A 232 -2.30 -16.82 2.04
CA SER A 232 -2.22 -18.01 2.89
C SER A 232 -0.95 -18.81 2.61
N ARG A 233 -0.07 -18.91 3.62
CA ARG A 233 1.10 -19.77 3.57
C ARG A 233 0.71 -21.24 3.42
N LYS A 234 -0.39 -21.67 4.05
CA LYS A 234 -0.91 -23.04 3.91
C LYS A 234 -1.28 -23.37 2.47
N LYS A 235 -2.01 -22.48 1.79
CA LYS A 235 -2.33 -22.68 0.37
C LYS A 235 -1.08 -22.63 -0.52
N ARG A 236 -0.15 -21.72 -0.23
CA ARG A 236 1.14 -21.66 -0.92
C ARG A 236 1.88 -23.00 -0.84
N ASP A 237 1.99 -23.57 0.34
CA ASP A 237 2.77 -24.80 0.59
C ASP A 237 2.08 -26.04 -0.03
N ALA A 238 0.75 -26.05 -0.09
CA ALA A 238 -0.02 -27.16 -0.64
C ALA A 238 -0.24 -27.08 -2.15
N GLU A 239 -0.43 -25.88 -2.71
CA GLU A 239 -0.96 -25.67 -4.06
C GLU A 239 -0.01 -24.86 -4.97
N GLY A 240 1.04 -24.25 -4.40
CA GLY A 240 2.04 -23.44 -5.08
C GLY A 240 1.97 -21.94 -4.76
N LEU A 241 3.07 -21.25 -5.04
CA LEU A 241 3.37 -19.90 -4.61
C LEU A 241 2.21 -18.90 -4.84
N TRP A 242 1.65 -18.86 -6.04
CA TRP A 242 0.59 -17.92 -6.41
C TRP A 242 -0.78 -18.24 -5.80
N LYS A 243 -0.98 -19.49 -5.39
CA LYS A 243 -2.25 -19.94 -4.79
C LYS A 243 -2.48 -19.39 -3.38
N GLY A 244 -1.42 -18.90 -2.74
CA GLY A 244 -1.55 -18.17 -1.48
C GLY A 244 -2.51 -17.00 -1.56
N PHE A 245 -2.59 -16.31 -2.71
CA PHE A 245 -3.53 -15.20 -2.93
C PHE A 245 -5.01 -15.61 -3.11
N ASN A 246 -5.32 -16.90 -3.15
CA ASN A 246 -6.70 -17.40 -3.21
C ASN A 246 -7.38 -17.47 -1.83
N ALA A 247 -6.81 -16.85 -0.80
CA ALA A 247 -7.46 -16.67 0.48
C ALA A 247 -8.41 -15.47 0.44
N GLU A 248 -9.57 -15.58 1.09
CA GLU A 248 -10.45 -14.44 1.30
C GLU A 248 -9.84 -13.49 2.35
N LEU A 249 -10.18 -12.21 2.27
CA LEU A 249 -9.73 -11.20 3.24
C LEU A 249 -10.09 -11.65 4.68
N GLY A 250 -9.09 -11.70 5.55
CA GLY A 250 -9.24 -12.13 6.93
C GLY A 250 -9.22 -13.65 7.15
N GLU A 251 -8.94 -14.44 6.10
CA GLU A 251 -8.91 -15.91 6.17
C GLU A 251 -7.53 -16.50 5.84
N GLY A 252 -6.52 -15.64 5.75
CA GLY A 252 -5.14 -16.01 5.49
C GLY A 252 -4.22 -15.78 6.69
N ASP A 253 -2.99 -15.40 6.38
CA ASP A 253 -1.91 -15.25 7.36
C ASP A 253 -1.47 -13.79 7.56
N VAL A 254 -2.29 -12.81 7.19
CA VAL A 254 -1.96 -11.38 7.32
C VAL A 254 -1.83 -10.93 8.77
N GLY A 255 -2.61 -11.50 9.70
CA GLY A 255 -2.57 -11.07 11.10
C GLY A 255 -3.17 -9.67 11.30
N TRP A 256 -4.40 -9.47 10.82
CA TRP A 256 -5.07 -8.16 10.78
C TRP A 256 -5.05 -7.37 12.10
N PRO A 257 -5.25 -7.97 13.30
CA PRO A 257 -5.15 -7.20 14.54
C PRO A 257 -3.80 -6.53 14.75
N ASP A 258 -2.69 -7.20 14.42
CA ASP A 258 -1.34 -6.64 14.54
C ASP A 258 -1.07 -5.58 13.46
N VAL A 259 -1.61 -5.76 12.25
CA VAL A 259 -1.58 -4.77 11.17
C VAL A 259 -2.32 -3.51 11.59
N MET A 260 -3.54 -3.64 12.11
CA MET A 260 -4.35 -2.49 12.53
C MET A 260 -3.67 -1.75 13.69
N LYS A 261 -3.10 -2.47 14.66
CA LYS A 261 -2.32 -1.88 15.74
C LYS A 261 -1.10 -1.10 15.21
N ALA A 262 -0.36 -1.65 14.25
CA ALA A 262 0.78 -0.96 13.66
C ALA A 262 0.36 0.31 12.89
N LEU A 263 -0.78 0.29 12.20
CA LEU A 263 -1.34 1.47 11.54
C LEU A 263 -1.76 2.57 12.52
N ASP A 264 -2.32 2.19 13.69
CA ASP A 264 -2.62 3.13 14.77
C ASP A 264 -1.35 3.75 15.36
N GLU A 265 -0.32 2.93 15.60
CA GLU A 265 0.96 3.39 16.16
C GLU A 265 1.63 4.45 15.29
N ILE A 266 1.55 4.31 13.95
CA ILE A 266 2.09 5.31 13.01
C ILE A 266 1.10 6.45 12.70
N GLY A 267 -0.12 6.39 13.23
CA GLY A 267 -1.17 7.40 12.99
C GLY A 267 -1.65 7.45 11.54
N TYR A 268 -1.68 6.32 10.85
CA TYR A 268 -2.11 6.26 9.45
C TYR A 268 -3.56 6.71 9.28
N GLN A 269 -3.79 7.62 8.35
CA GLN A 269 -5.10 8.13 7.97
C GLN A 269 -5.18 8.13 6.44
N GLY A 270 -5.96 7.23 5.85
CA GLY A 270 -6.00 7.12 4.40
C GLY A 270 -6.94 6.03 3.91
N TYR A 271 -6.67 5.55 2.72
CA TYR A 271 -7.43 4.49 2.10
C TYR A 271 -6.79 3.13 2.34
N GLY A 272 -7.64 2.12 2.67
CA GLY A 272 -7.36 0.75 2.35
C GLY A 272 -8.12 0.37 1.10
N ILE A 273 -7.40 0.00 0.06
CA ILE A 273 -7.92 -0.30 -1.27
C ILE A 273 -7.94 -1.81 -1.44
N ALA A 274 -9.12 -2.39 -1.65
CA ALA A 274 -9.21 -3.84 -1.92
C ALA A 274 -8.50 -4.20 -3.23
N GLU A 275 -7.60 -5.18 -3.18
CA GLU A 275 -6.96 -5.79 -4.34
C GLU A 275 -7.01 -7.33 -4.22
N VAL A 276 -8.20 -7.86 -4.44
CA VAL A 276 -8.55 -9.30 -4.35
C VAL A 276 -9.46 -9.69 -5.52
N PRO A 277 -9.78 -10.98 -5.73
CA PRO A 277 -10.72 -11.38 -6.77
C PRO A 277 -12.04 -10.62 -6.66
N GLY A 278 -12.39 -9.91 -7.73
CA GLY A 278 -13.58 -9.08 -7.83
C GLY A 278 -14.84 -9.89 -8.16
N GLY A 279 -15.93 -9.16 -8.45
CA GLY A 279 -17.22 -9.74 -8.82
C GLY A 279 -18.29 -8.70 -9.04
N GLY A 280 -19.57 -9.12 -9.03
CA GLY A 280 -20.74 -8.26 -9.15
C GLY A 280 -21.06 -7.50 -7.86
N PRO A 281 -22.27 -6.86 -7.81
CA PRO A 281 -22.69 -6.04 -6.66
C PRO A 281 -22.60 -6.76 -5.32
N ASP A 282 -23.05 -8.00 -5.23
CA ASP A 282 -23.02 -8.79 -3.98
C ASP A 282 -21.57 -9.01 -3.51
N ARG A 283 -20.64 -9.24 -4.43
CA ARG A 283 -19.22 -9.37 -4.09
C ARG A 283 -18.65 -8.05 -3.60
N MET A 284 -19.00 -6.93 -4.19
CA MET A 284 -18.59 -5.60 -3.73
C MET A 284 -19.11 -5.32 -2.33
N LYS A 285 -20.36 -5.64 -2.05
CA LYS A 285 -20.96 -5.50 -0.71
C LYS A 285 -20.24 -6.39 0.31
N PHE A 286 -20.01 -7.65 -0.02
CA PHE A 286 -19.27 -8.58 0.84
C PHE A 286 -17.88 -8.04 1.19
N LEU A 287 -17.13 -7.55 0.19
CA LEU A 287 -15.77 -7.00 0.42
C LEU A 287 -15.82 -5.75 1.31
N SER A 288 -16.78 -4.86 1.07
CA SER A 288 -16.94 -3.67 1.87
C SER A 288 -17.23 -4.00 3.35
N ASP A 289 -18.11 -4.96 3.61
CA ASP A 289 -18.47 -5.41 4.97
C ASP A 289 -17.27 -6.11 5.63
N ARG A 290 -16.54 -6.93 4.89
CA ARG A 290 -15.34 -7.60 5.39
C ARG A 290 -14.25 -6.60 5.78
N ILE A 291 -14.01 -5.58 4.97
CA ILE A 291 -13.04 -4.52 5.29
C ILE A 291 -13.47 -3.77 6.57
N GLU A 292 -14.74 -3.50 6.76
CA GLU A 292 -15.24 -2.87 7.99
C GLU A 292 -14.91 -3.72 9.23
N GLN A 293 -15.10 -5.05 9.13
CA GLN A 293 -14.74 -5.98 10.20
C GLN A 293 -13.22 -5.97 10.48
N LEU A 294 -12.40 -5.94 9.44
CA LEU A 294 -10.94 -5.84 9.60
C LEU A 294 -10.52 -4.53 10.26
N TYR A 295 -11.18 -3.42 9.93
CA TYR A 295 -10.91 -2.13 10.56
C TYR A 295 -11.35 -2.06 12.04
N ALA A 296 -12.21 -2.93 12.47
CA ALA A 296 -12.68 -3.04 13.85
C ALA A 296 -11.81 -3.97 14.71
N SER A 297 -10.86 -4.71 14.10
CA SER A 297 -10.00 -5.68 14.79
C SER A 297 -8.88 -5.05 15.62
#